data_0a94c4c1c67c1f918a68c2bb9021035f
#
_entry.id   0a94c4c1c67c1f918a68c2bb9021035f
#
_cell.length_a   1.000
_cell.length_b   1.000
_cell.length_c   1.000
_cell.angle_alpha   90.00
_cell.angle_beta   90.00
_cell.angle_gamma   90.00
#
_symmetry.space_group_name_H-M   'P 1'
#
loop_
_entity.id
_entity.type
_entity.pdbx_description
1 polymer ?
#
loop_
_entity_poly.entity_id
_entity_poly.type
_entity_poly.pdbx_seq_one_letter_code
_entity_poly.pdbx_strand_id
1 'polypeptide(L)'
;GKWVEKIWMIGGMYSPAIEKIVYWLKKASSVAENNNQKASLDALITFYKSGKLEDFDLYNIAWVKDTESAVDVVNGFIEVYEDPLGKKGSFESVVSIKDFEASKRIAMIGANAQWFEDNSSLLPQHKKKNVKGISAKVINAVIESGDAAPSTPIGINLPNNEWIRETHGSKSVNIGNIVEAYDQA
;
A
#
# COMPACT_ATOMS: atom_id res chain seq x y z
N GLY A 1 -19.61 26.70 15.62
CA GLY A 1 -19.84 25.25 15.78
C GLY A 1 -18.71 24.61 16.53
N LYS A 2 -18.95 23.49 17.20
CA LYS A 2 -17.88 22.69 17.79
C LYS A 2 -17.36 21.72 16.75
N TRP A 3 -16.03 21.59 16.67
CA TRP A 3 -15.42 20.51 15.90
C TRP A 3 -15.76 19.17 16.54
N VAL A 4 -16.16 18.19 15.73
CA VAL A 4 -16.45 16.82 16.16
C VAL A 4 -15.61 15.89 15.31
N GLU A 5 -14.80 15.09 15.96
CA GLU A 5 -14.04 14.03 15.32
C GLU A 5 -14.97 12.84 15.00
N LYS A 6 -14.88 12.32 13.77
CA LYS A 6 -15.59 11.13 13.34
C LYS A 6 -14.58 10.14 12.80
N ILE A 7 -14.42 9.03 13.49
CA ILE A 7 -13.44 8.00 13.13
C ILE A 7 -14.07 7.01 12.15
N TRP A 8 -13.33 6.63 11.15
CA TRP A 8 -13.70 5.63 10.16
C TRP A 8 -13.34 4.22 10.66
N MET A 9 -14.28 3.64 11.37
CA MET A 9 -14.14 2.33 12.00
C MET A 9 -15.50 1.63 12.11
N ILE A 10 -15.49 0.35 12.48
CA ILE A 10 -16.73 -0.34 12.87
C ILE A 10 -17.36 0.40 14.05
N GLY A 11 -18.64 0.74 13.93
CA GLY A 11 -19.38 1.56 14.90
C GLY A 11 -19.20 3.07 14.73
N GLY A 12 -18.28 3.50 13.84
CA GLY A 12 -18.05 4.90 13.52
C GLY A 12 -18.64 5.33 12.18
N MET A 13 -18.04 6.34 11.57
CA MET A 13 -18.44 6.83 10.24
C MET A 13 -18.17 5.73 9.19
N TYR A 14 -19.10 5.53 8.26
CA TYR A 14 -19.08 4.47 7.24
C TYR A 14 -19.10 3.02 7.78
N SER A 15 -19.51 2.81 9.06
CA SER A 15 -19.55 1.47 9.68
C SER A 15 -20.17 0.38 8.79
N PRO A 16 -21.35 0.58 8.15
CA PRO A 16 -21.95 -0.49 7.32
C PRO A 16 -21.08 -0.93 6.14
N ALA A 17 -20.30 -0.02 5.56
CA ALA A 17 -19.35 -0.36 4.49
C ALA A 17 -18.11 -1.06 5.05
N ILE A 18 -17.55 -0.53 6.14
CA ILE A 18 -16.36 -1.08 6.81
C ILE A 18 -16.64 -2.49 7.35
N GLU A 19 -17.83 -2.78 7.87
CA GLU A 19 -18.22 -4.13 8.31
C GLU A 19 -18.17 -5.15 7.16
N LYS A 20 -18.57 -4.74 5.95
CA LYS A 20 -18.45 -5.58 4.74
C LYS A 20 -17.00 -5.78 4.33
N ILE A 21 -16.18 -4.72 4.39
CA ILE A 21 -14.74 -4.83 4.14
C ILE A 21 -14.12 -5.83 5.11
N VAL A 22 -14.36 -5.69 6.41
CA VAL A 22 -13.84 -6.61 7.44
C VAL A 22 -14.35 -8.04 7.26
N TYR A 23 -15.60 -8.22 6.85
CA TYR A 23 -16.11 -9.55 6.53
C TYR A 23 -15.28 -10.24 5.44
N TRP A 24 -15.02 -9.54 4.34
CA TRP A 24 -14.24 -10.09 3.23
C TRP A 24 -12.76 -10.23 3.55
N LEU A 25 -12.17 -9.29 4.29
CA LEU A 25 -10.77 -9.40 4.77
C LEU A 25 -10.57 -10.65 5.65
N LYS A 26 -11.54 -10.99 6.51
CA LYS A 26 -11.50 -12.24 7.29
C LYS A 26 -11.53 -13.48 6.40
N LYS A 27 -12.30 -13.47 5.32
CA LYS A 27 -12.30 -14.55 4.33
C LYS A 27 -10.96 -14.65 3.63
N ALA A 28 -10.40 -13.54 3.19
CA ALA A 28 -9.07 -13.49 2.58
C ALA A 28 -7.98 -14.00 3.55
N SER A 29 -7.99 -13.54 4.81
CA SER A 29 -7.05 -14.03 5.83
C SER A 29 -7.13 -15.54 6.06
N SER A 30 -8.31 -16.13 5.92
CA SER A 30 -8.49 -17.59 6.09
C SER A 30 -7.88 -18.43 4.96
N VAL A 31 -7.58 -17.84 3.82
CA VAL A 31 -6.98 -18.47 2.63
C VAL A 31 -5.68 -17.81 2.22
N ALA A 32 -5.04 -17.09 3.13
CA ALA A 32 -3.79 -16.39 2.86
C ALA A 32 -2.69 -17.36 2.39
N GLU A 33 -1.91 -16.95 1.41
CA GLU A 33 -0.87 -17.76 0.77
C GLU A 33 0.30 -18.08 1.71
N ASN A 34 0.55 -17.18 2.67
CA ASN A 34 1.64 -17.32 3.65
C ASN A 34 1.35 -16.52 4.93
N ASN A 35 2.22 -16.70 5.94
CA ASN A 35 2.06 -16.06 7.24
C ASN A 35 2.20 -14.53 7.21
N ASN A 36 3.02 -13.97 6.32
CA ASN A 36 3.19 -12.52 6.21
C ASN A 36 1.93 -11.88 5.64
N GLN A 37 1.36 -12.46 4.58
CA GLN A 37 0.08 -12.00 4.03
C GLN A 37 -1.03 -12.08 5.08
N LYS A 38 -1.11 -13.21 5.79
CA LYS A 38 -2.09 -13.37 6.86
C LYS A 38 -1.93 -12.30 7.94
N ALA A 39 -0.71 -12.04 8.39
CA ALA A 39 -0.43 -11.04 9.42
C ALA A 39 -0.83 -9.63 8.95
N SER A 40 -0.58 -9.30 7.69
CA SER A 40 -0.99 -8.03 7.08
C SER A 40 -2.51 -7.88 7.08
N LEU A 41 -3.24 -8.90 6.60
CA LEU A 41 -4.71 -8.87 6.56
C LEU A 41 -5.32 -8.78 7.97
N ASP A 42 -4.78 -9.52 8.95
CA ASP A 42 -5.25 -9.48 10.34
C ASP A 42 -4.98 -8.11 11.00
N ALA A 43 -3.83 -7.48 10.71
CA ALA A 43 -3.53 -6.12 11.17
C ALA A 43 -4.50 -5.08 10.57
N LEU A 44 -4.80 -5.18 9.28
CA LEU A 44 -5.78 -4.31 8.62
C LEU A 44 -7.19 -4.48 9.22
N ILE A 45 -7.60 -5.71 9.52
CA ILE A 45 -8.86 -5.98 10.23
C ILE A 45 -8.86 -5.31 11.62
N THR A 46 -7.74 -5.34 12.31
CA THR A 46 -7.58 -4.70 13.63
C THR A 46 -7.74 -3.19 13.51
N PHE A 47 -7.10 -2.57 12.53
CA PHE A 47 -7.25 -1.14 12.24
C PHE A 47 -8.72 -0.76 11.99
N TYR A 48 -9.44 -1.47 11.13
CA TYR A 48 -10.84 -1.15 10.86
C TYR A 48 -11.76 -1.32 12.07
N LYS A 49 -11.38 -2.10 13.07
CA LYS A 49 -12.12 -2.24 14.33
C LYS A 49 -11.79 -1.15 15.34
N SER A 50 -10.54 -0.71 15.40
CA SER A 50 -10.06 0.23 16.42
C SER A 50 -10.11 1.68 15.96
N GLY A 51 -9.91 1.93 14.66
CA GLY A 51 -9.75 3.27 14.08
C GLY A 51 -8.46 3.97 14.50
N LYS A 52 -7.50 3.28 15.13
CA LYS A 52 -6.26 3.85 15.63
C LYS A 52 -5.19 3.87 14.54
N LEU A 53 -4.52 5.01 14.38
CA LEU A 53 -3.45 5.16 13.38
C LEU A 53 -2.25 4.23 13.68
N GLU A 54 -1.98 3.93 14.94
CA GLU A 54 -0.93 2.99 15.34
C GLU A 54 -1.21 1.57 14.80
N ASP A 55 -2.48 1.15 14.75
CA ASP A 55 -2.87 -0.13 14.16
C ASP A 55 -2.72 -0.12 12.63
N PHE A 56 -2.92 1.05 11.99
CA PHE A 56 -2.65 1.22 10.56
C PHE A 56 -1.15 1.16 10.26
N ASP A 57 -0.31 1.73 11.12
CA ASP A 57 1.14 1.59 11.02
C ASP A 57 1.59 0.13 11.13
N LEU A 58 1.00 -0.64 12.05
CA LEU A 58 1.27 -2.08 12.17
C LEU A 58 0.85 -2.86 10.93
N TYR A 59 -0.28 -2.50 10.32
CA TYR A 59 -0.69 -3.05 9.02
C TYR A 59 0.36 -2.75 7.94
N ASN A 60 0.78 -1.51 7.80
CA ASN A 60 1.78 -1.10 6.81
C ASN A 60 3.10 -1.85 6.99
N ILE A 61 3.58 -2.02 8.22
CA ILE A 61 4.79 -2.77 8.54
C ILE A 61 4.64 -4.24 8.14
N ALA A 62 3.51 -4.87 8.46
CA ALA A 62 3.24 -6.25 8.10
C ALA A 62 3.12 -6.42 6.57
N TRP A 63 2.45 -5.48 5.90
CA TRP A 63 2.26 -5.49 4.46
C TRP A 63 3.58 -5.36 3.69
N VAL A 64 4.49 -4.50 4.13
CA VAL A 64 5.83 -4.35 3.51
C VAL A 64 6.63 -5.66 3.59
N LYS A 65 6.46 -6.45 4.65
CA LYS A 65 7.15 -7.74 4.84
C LYS A 65 6.64 -8.85 3.93
N ASP A 66 5.43 -8.73 3.40
CA ASP A 66 4.87 -9.70 2.46
C ASP A 66 5.38 -9.43 1.05
N THR A 67 6.49 -10.04 0.69
CA THR A 67 7.11 -9.91 -0.64
C THR A 67 6.84 -11.08 -1.56
N GLU A 68 6.29 -12.18 -1.04
CA GLU A 68 6.17 -13.45 -1.77
C GLU A 68 4.78 -13.71 -2.35
N SER A 69 3.73 -13.16 -1.77
CA SER A 69 2.35 -13.40 -2.20
C SER A 69 2.13 -13.04 -3.68
N ALA A 70 1.39 -13.89 -4.36
CA ALA A 70 0.96 -13.67 -5.73
C ALA A 70 -0.19 -12.66 -5.80
N VAL A 71 -1.14 -12.75 -4.86
CA VAL A 71 -2.23 -11.78 -4.71
C VAL A 71 -1.87 -10.76 -3.65
N ASP A 72 -1.98 -9.48 -3.95
CA ASP A 72 -1.72 -8.40 -2.99
C ASP A 72 -2.93 -7.46 -2.92
N VAL A 73 -3.13 -6.85 -1.75
CA VAL A 73 -4.24 -5.95 -1.48
C VAL A 73 -3.71 -4.69 -0.82
N VAL A 74 -3.94 -3.56 -1.47
CA VAL A 74 -3.86 -2.23 -0.85
C VAL A 74 -5.28 -1.83 -0.50
N ASN A 75 -5.54 -1.45 0.75
CA ASN A 75 -6.89 -1.11 1.18
C ASN A 75 -6.84 -0.21 2.42
N GLY A 76 -7.49 0.94 2.35
CA GLY A 76 -7.56 1.84 3.48
C GLY A 76 -7.92 3.27 3.09
N PHE A 77 -7.93 4.14 4.09
CA PHE A 77 -8.02 5.59 3.89
C PHE A 77 -6.60 6.15 3.77
N ILE A 78 -5.97 5.89 2.64
CA ILE A 78 -4.53 6.02 2.40
C ILE A 78 -4.21 7.37 1.77
N GLU A 79 -5.07 7.84 0.86
CA GLU A 79 -4.80 9.00 0.06
C GLU A 79 -4.97 10.29 0.87
N VAL A 80 -3.93 11.11 0.81
CA VAL A 80 -3.83 12.38 1.56
C VAL A 80 -3.83 13.60 0.65
N TYR A 81 -4.13 13.42 -0.62
CA TYR A 81 -4.29 14.52 -1.56
C TYR A 81 -5.41 15.44 -1.08
N GLU A 82 -5.18 16.75 -1.16
CA GLU A 82 -6.11 17.78 -0.68
C GLU A 82 -6.43 17.70 0.83
N ASP A 83 -5.57 17.02 1.61
CA ASP A 83 -5.68 16.92 3.06
C ASP A 83 -4.45 17.53 3.77
N PRO A 84 -4.22 18.85 3.66
CA PRO A 84 -3.03 19.50 4.21
C PRO A 84 -2.95 19.44 5.74
N LEU A 85 -4.03 19.08 6.40
CA LEU A 85 -4.09 18.95 7.87
C LEU A 85 -3.95 17.49 8.33
N GLY A 86 -3.87 16.51 7.41
CA GLY A 86 -3.79 15.09 7.74
C GLY A 86 -5.01 14.55 8.51
N LYS A 87 -6.21 15.04 8.19
CA LYS A 87 -7.44 14.74 8.95
C LYS A 87 -8.55 14.08 8.14
N LYS A 88 -8.35 13.90 6.85
CA LYS A 88 -9.43 13.51 5.95
C LYS A 88 -8.91 12.62 4.82
N GLY A 89 -8.18 11.57 5.12
CA GLY A 89 -7.70 10.64 4.10
C GLY A 89 -8.85 10.06 3.26
N SER A 90 -8.63 9.92 1.94
CA SER A 90 -9.59 9.27 1.03
C SER A 90 -9.38 7.76 1.01
N PHE A 91 -10.49 7.05 0.77
CA PHE A 91 -10.46 5.59 0.64
C PHE A 91 -9.89 5.18 -0.71
N GLU A 92 -8.99 4.23 -0.68
CA GLU A 92 -8.46 3.55 -1.86
C GLU A 92 -8.39 2.04 -1.63
N SER A 93 -8.65 1.28 -2.68
CA SER A 93 -8.42 -0.16 -2.67
C SER A 93 -8.00 -0.65 -4.04
N VAL A 94 -6.92 -1.41 -4.06
CA VAL A 94 -6.42 -2.10 -5.25
C VAL A 94 -6.19 -3.57 -4.90
N VAL A 95 -6.80 -4.47 -5.66
CA VAL A 95 -6.48 -5.89 -5.63
C VAL A 95 -5.69 -6.22 -6.89
N SER A 96 -4.54 -6.83 -6.72
CA SER A 96 -3.60 -7.10 -7.80
C SER A 96 -3.07 -8.53 -7.79
N ILE A 97 -2.61 -8.98 -8.96
CA ILE A 97 -1.90 -10.25 -9.14
C ILE A 97 -0.50 -9.95 -9.66
N LYS A 98 0.50 -10.56 -9.06
CA LYS A 98 1.92 -10.41 -9.43
C LYS A 98 2.19 -10.98 -10.82
N ASP A 99 2.80 -10.21 -11.68
CA ASP A 99 3.45 -10.71 -12.90
C ASP A 99 4.84 -11.20 -12.53
N PHE A 100 5.03 -12.53 -12.48
CA PHE A 100 6.27 -13.14 -12.03
C PHE A 100 7.43 -12.88 -12.97
N GLU A 101 7.20 -12.89 -14.30
CA GLU A 101 8.27 -12.72 -15.28
C GLU A 101 8.69 -11.24 -15.38
N ALA A 102 7.76 -10.32 -15.42
CA ALA A 102 8.09 -8.91 -15.41
C ALA A 102 8.71 -8.49 -14.05
N SER A 103 8.26 -9.07 -12.93
CA SER A 103 8.83 -8.82 -11.61
C SER A 103 10.27 -9.26 -11.47
N LYS A 104 10.70 -10.36 -12.12
CA LYS A 104 12.12 -10.77 -12.16
C LYS A 104 13.00 -9.70 -12.83
N ARG A 105 12.51 -9.07 -13.89
CA ARG A 105 13.26 -8.02 -14.59
C ARG A 105 13.44 -6.78 -13.73
N ILE A 106 12.37 -6.34 -13.06
CA ILE A 106 12.41 -5.12 -12.24
C ILE A 106 13.10 -5.33 -10.88
N ALA A 107 13.21 -6.56 -10.41
CA ALA A 107 13.95 -6.88 -9.17
C ALA A 107 15.42 -6.45 -9.23
N MET A 108 16.02 -6.40 -10.43
CA MET A 108 17.36 -5.88 -10.62
C MET A 108 17.49 -4.39 -10.24
N ILE A 109 16.45 -3.60 -10.47
CA ILE A 109 16.40 -2.18 -10.08
C ILE A 109 16.37 -2.08 -8.55
N GLY A 110 15.51 -2.85 -7.90
CA GLY A 110 15.43 -2.90 -6.43
C GLY A 110 16.75 -3.32 -5.77
N ALA A 111 17.44 -4.31 -6.35
CA ALA A 111 18.75 -4.77 -5.87
C ALA A 111 19.84 -3.70 -5.97
N ASN A 112 19.70 -2.73 -6.85
CA ASN A 112 20.63 -1.62 -7.05
C ASN A 112 20.13 -0.29 -6.45
N ALA A 113 19.14 -0.31 -5.58
CA ALA A 113 18.52 0.89 -5.03
C ALA A 113 19.53 1.83 -4.35
N GLN A 114 20.54 1.29 -3.63
CA GLN A 114 21.59 2.11 -3.03
C GLN A 114 22.44 2.82 -4.09
N TRP A 115 22.78 2.13 -5.18
CA TRP A 115 23.53 2.74 -6.27
C TRP A 115 22.76 3.93 -6.89
N PHE A 116 21.45 3.79 -7.09
CA PHE A 116 20.62 4.89 -7.60
C PHE A 116 20.57 6.07 -6.61
N GLU A 117 20.46 5.79 -5.30
CA GLU A 117 20.48 6.83 -4.27
C GLU A 117 21.82 7.58 -4.29
N ASP A 118 22.94 6.86 -4.31
CA ASP A 118 24.29 7.42 -4.28
C ASP A 118 24.59 8.27 -5.52
N ASN A 119 24.05 7.87 -6.68
CA ASN A 119 24.24 8.56 -7.97
C ASN A 119 23.08 9.52 -8.32
N SER A 120 22.13 9.73 -7.42
CA SER A 120 21.04 10.69 -7.62
C SER A 120 21.56 12.14 -7.63
N SER A 121 20.77 13.04 -8.19
CA SER A 121 21.06 14.50 -8.19
C SER A 121 20.82 15.17 -6.84
N LEU A 122 20.43 14.44 -5.81
CA LEU A 122 20.22 14.95 -4.46
C LEU A 122 21.54 15.47 -3.86
N LEU A 123 21.45 16.53 -3.06
CA LEU A 123 22.59 17.00 -2.28
C LEU A 123 23.03 15.92 -1.27
N PRO A 124 24.35 15.78 -0.99
CA PRO A 124 24.88 14.70 -0.14
C PRO A 124 24.19 14.59 1.24
N GLN A 125 23.81 15.71 1.86
CA GLN A 125 23.14 15.73 3.16
C GLN A 125 21.71 15.19 3.11
N HIS A 126 21.10 15.05 1.94
CA HIS A 126 19.73 14.52 1.74
C HIS A 126 19.73 13.09 1.23
N LYS A 127 20.90 12.53 0.90
CA LYS A 127 21.00 11.13 0.47
C LYS A 127 20.89 10.18 1.65
N LYS A 128 20.16 9.08 1.45
CA LYS A 128 20.04 8.01 2.43
C LYS A 128 21.33 7.19 2.46
N LYS A 129 21.99 7.14 3.61
CA LYS A 129 23.23 6.37 3.81
C LYS A 129 23.02 4.85 3.65
N ASN A 130 21.80 4.40 3.88
CA ASN A 130 21.44 3.00 3.81
C ASN A 130 19.99 2.88 3.32
N VAL A 131 19.81 2.55 2.06
CA VAL A 131 18.49 2.32 1.48
C VAL A 131 18.03 0.93 1.88
N LYS A 132 16.93 0.86 2.64
CA LYS A 132 16.37 -0.39 3.13
C LYS A 132 15.19 -0.85 2.27
N GLY A 133 15.17 -2.16 2.02
CA GLY A 133 13.97 -2.94 1.75
C GLY A 133 13.01 -2.42 0.69
N ILE A 134 13.50 -1.83 -0.40
CA ILE A 134 12.63 -1.52 -1.53
C ILE A 134 12.37 -2.81 -2.28
N SER A 135 11.14 -3.32 -2.21
CA SER A 135 10.70 -4.37 -3.12
C SER A 135 10.08 -3.74 -4.37
N ALA A 136 10.59 -4.10 -5.53
CA ALA A 136 10.04 -3.68 -6.81
C ALA A 136 9.31 -4.86 -7.48
N LYS A 137 8.06 -4.64 -7.88
CA LYS A 137 7.21 -5.65 -8.52
C LYS A 137 6.49 -5.08 -9.72
N VAL A 138 6.13 -5.94 -10.67
CA VAL A 138 5.11 -5.68 -11.68
C VAL A 138 3.88 -6.49 -11.30
N ILE A 139 2.73 -5.84 -11.32
CA ILE A 139 1.44 -6.46 -11.02
C ILE A 139 0.43 -6.13 -12.11
N ASN A 140 -0.62 -6.91 -12.18
CA ASN A 140 -1.82 -6.58 -12.92
C ASN A 140 -2.93 -6.23 -11.92
N ALA A 141 -3.48 -5.01 -12.02
CA ALA A 141 -4.65 -4.63 -11.25
C ALA A 141 -5.87 -5.44 -11.73
N VAL A 142 -6.58 -6.03 -10.78
CA VAL A 142 -7.79 -6.84 -11.03
C VAL A 142 -9.04 -6.07 -10.67
N ILE A 143 -9.02 -5.38 -9.54
CA ILE A 143 -10.12 -4.54 -9.06
C ILE A 143 -9.53 -3.30 -8.40
N GLU A 144 -10.14 -2.17 -8.69
CA GLU A 144 -9.83 -0.89 -8.08
C GLU A 144 -11.10 -0.22 -7.57
N SER A 145 -10.98 0.54 -6.50
CA SER A 145 -12.08 1.34 -5.96
C SER A 145 -11.56 2.52 -5.14
N GLY A 146 -12.45 3.49 -4.89
CA GLY A 146 -12.07 4.74 -4.24
C GLY A 146 -11.25 5.62 -5.19
N ASP A 147 -10.21 6.26 -4.68
CA ASP A 147 -9.39 7.21 -5.45
C ASP A 147 -8.58 6.55 -6.58
N ALA A 148 -8.33 5.24 -6.53
CA ALA A 148 -7.71 4.49 -7.62
C ALA A 148 -8.60 4.40 -8.87
N ALA A 149 -9.91 4.50 -8.70
CA ALA A 149 -10.88 4.50 -9.79
C ALA A 149 -11.64 5.85 -9.79
N PRO A 150 -11.78 6.55 -10.89
CA PRO A 150 -11.59 6.22 -12.30
C PRO A 150 -10.23 6.63 -12.90
N SER A 151 -9.30 7.07 -12.08
CA SER A 151 -7.97 7.52 -12.54
C SER A 151 -6.89 6.56 -12.05
N THR A 152 -6.82 5.41 -12.69
CA THR A 152 -5.87 4.35 -12.32
C THR A 152 -4.43 4.82 -12.44
N PRO A 153 -3.62 4.70 -11.38
CA PRO A 153 -2.20 5.03 -11.44
C PRO A 153 -1.44 3.98 -12.29
N ILE A 154 -0.33 4.40 -12.90
CA ILE A 154 0.59 3.47 -13.58
C ILE A 154 1.54 2.76 -12.61
N GLY A 155 1.60 3.23 -11.39
CA GLY A 155 2.44 2.65 -10.33
C GLY A 155 2.09 3.18 -8.96
N ILE A 156 2.47 2.42 -7.95
CA ILE A 156 2.22 2.71 -6.54
C ILE A 156 3.53 2.58 -5.77
N ASN A 157 3.77 3.47 -4.83
CA ASN A 157 4.89 3.37 -3.90
C ASN A 157 4.39 3.65 -2.48
N LEU A 158 4.21 2.60 -1.70
CA LEU A 158 3.64 2.64 -0.37
C LEU A 158 4.54 1.94 0.67
N PRO A 159 4.39 2.23 1.96
CA PRO A 159 3.46 3.18 2.58
C PRO A 159 3.87 4.64 2.39
N ASN A 160 2.94 5.57 2.63
CA ASN A 160 3.22 7.01 2.59
C ASN A 160 3.98 7.51 3.84
N ASN A 161 3.95 6.75 4.91
CA ASN A 161 4.59 7.10 6.17
C ASN A 161 6.13 6.96 6.08
N GLU A 162 6.84 8.10 6.12
CA GLU A 162 8.29 8.15 5.88
C GLU A 162 9.09 7.36 6.92
N TRP A 163 8.70 7.38 8.21
CA TRP A 163 9.44 6.63 9.22
C TRP A 163 9.35 5.11 9.01
N ILE A 164 8.20 4.61 8.49
CA ILE A 164 8.06 3.19 8.13
C ILE A 164 8.94 2.87 6.93
N ARG A 165 8.94 3.74 5.92
CA ARG A 165 9.80 3.58 4.73
C ARG A 165 11.28 3.54 5.09
N GLU A 166 11.70 4.38 6.00
CA GLU A 166 13.10 4.46 6.46
C GLU A 166 13.50 3.23 7.26
N THR A 167 12.63 2.74 8.15
CA THR A 167 12.97 1.67 9.11
C THR A 167 12.61 0.27 8.63
N HIS A 168 11.54 0.13 7.87
CA HIS A 168 10.98 -1.17 7.43
C HIS A 168 11.01 -1.36 5.91
N GLY A 169 11.14 -0.29 5.13
CA GLY A 169 11.16 -0.34 3.67
C GLY A 169 9.82 0.04 3.04
N SER A 170 9.71 -0.22 1.73
CA SER A 170 8.53 0.11 0.94
C SER A 170 8.32 -0.91 -0.19
N LYS A 171 7.11 -0.97 -0.72
CA LYS A 171 6.80 -1.67 -1.96
C LYS A 171 6.64 -0.64 -3.09
N SER A 172 7.43 -0.80 -4.15
CA SER A 172 7.26 -0.10 -5.42
C SER A 172 6.65 -1.05 -6.44
N VAL A 173 5.52 -0.66 -6.99
CA VAL A 173 4.72 -1.53 -7.85
C VAL A 173 4.42 -0.80 -9.15
N ASN A 174 4.76 -1.42 -10.28
CA ASN A 174 4.29 -0.99 -11.60
C ASN A 174 3.04 -1.79 -11.98
N ILE A 175 2.01 -1.10 -12.46
CA ILE A 175 0.74 -1.72 -12.86
C ILE A 175 0.81 -2.01 -14.36
N GLY A 176 1.27 -3.21 -14.70
CA GLY A 176 1.65 -3.60 -16.06
C GLY A 176 0.50 -3.50 -17.07
N ASN A 177 -0.68 -4.00 -16.72
CA ASN A 177 -1.85 -3.93 -17.60
C ASN A 177 -2.35 -2.50 -17.84
N ILE A 178 -2.09 -1.58 -16.93
CA ILE A 178 -2.45 -0.17 -17.12
C ILE A 178 -1.40 0.52 -17.99
N VAL A 179 -0.11 0.27 -17.78
CA VAL A 179 0.96 0.77 -18.65
C VAL A 179 0.74 0.30 -20.09
N GLU A 180 0.43 -0.98 -20.31
CA GLU A 180 0.13 -1.52 -21.63
C GLU A 180 -1.07 -0.84 -22.28
N ALA A 181 -2.13 -0.57 -21.52
CA ALA A 181 -3.30 0.13 -22.04
C ALA A 181 -2.98 1.57 -22.50
N TYR A 182 -2.09 2.28 -21.79
CA TYR A 182 -1.65 3.61 -22.20
C TYR A 182 -0.73 3.57 -23.43
N ASP A 183 0.09 2.54 -23.58
CA ASP A 183 0.99 2.40 -24.75
C ASP A 183 0.22 2.09 -26.04
N GLN A 184 -1.01 1.56 -25.93
CA GLN A 184 -1.88 1.22 -27.07
C GLN A 184 -2.86 2.34 -27.45
N ALA A 185 -2.98 3.40 -26.66
CA ALA A 185 -3.92 4.52 -26.87
C ALA A 185 -3.29 5.67 -27.66
#